data_61bcb37871733577f15bf82aaa74d00b
#
_entry.id   61bcb37871733577f15bf82aaa74d00b
#
_cell.length_a   1.000
_cell.length_b   1.000
_cell.length_c   1.000
_cell.angle_alpha   90.00
_cell.angle_beta   90.00
_cell.angle_gamma   90.00
#
_symmetry.space_group_name_H-M   'P 1'
#
loop_
_entity.id
_entity.type
_entity.pdbx_description
1 polymer ?
#
loop_
_entity_poly.entity_id
_entity_poly.type
_entity_poly.pdbx_seq_one_letter_code
_entity_poly.pdbx_strand_id
1 'polypeptide(L)'
;MRSSRVPILITLLASTLLFASCGQQHKAEQQVKAFIDENMEVADEISGRDFADLGTTRHISDSLIDVMRHRGAPLFKKQISYGAKPSGDLYYLRMSYIHKGDTLQNTFYLDSELQEVVAFK
;
A
#
# COMPACT_ATOMS: atom_id res chain seq x y z
N MET A 1 -31.63 -33.84 0.86
CA MET A 1 -30.99 -33.14 1.99
C MET A 1 -29.47 -33.03 1.86
N ARG A 2 -28.78 -34.07 1.38
CA ARG A 2 -27.32 -34.02 1.24
C ARG A 2 -26.85 -33.03 0.17
N SER A 3 -27.65 -32.82 -0.89
CA SER A 3 -27.26 -31.90 -1.98
C SER A 3 -27.34 -30.43 -1.59
N SER A 4 -28.05 -30.05 -0.53
CA SER A 4 -28.16 -28.66 -0.11
C SER A 4 -26.96 -28.18 0.72
N ARG A 5 -26.12 -29.09 1.22
CA ARG A 5 -24.93 -28.72 1.99
C ARG A 5 -23.76 -28.25 1.11
N VAL A 6 -23.62 -28.81 -0.09
CA VAL A 6 -22.53 -28.49 -1.00
C VAL A 6 -22.56 -27.02 -1.45
N PRO A 7 -23.72 -26.45 -1.88
CA PRO A 7 -23.77 -25.03 -2.22
C PRO A 7 -23.43 -24.10 -1.05
N ILE A 8 -23.82 -24.48 0.17
CA ILE A 8 -23.53 -23.67 1.36
C ILE A 8 -22.02 -23.65 1.64
N LEU A 9 -21.34 -24.77 1.50
CA LEU A 9 -19.89 -24.86 1.69
C LEU A 9 -19.14 -24.02 0.65
N ILE A 10 -19.56 -24.06 -0.60
CA ILE A 10 -18.95 -23.26 -1.68
C ILE A 10 -19.13 -21.77 -1.41
N THR A 11 -20.30 -21.37 -0.94
CA THR A 11 -20.60 -19.97 -0.61
C THR A 11 -19.73 -19.48 0.55
N LEU A 12 -19.53 -20.29 1.57
CA LEU A 12 -18.64 -19.95 2.69
C LEU A 12 -17.20 -19.77 2.23
N LEU A 13 -16.72 -20.64 1.36
CA LEU A 13 -15.35 -20.54 0.84
C LEU A 13 -15.15 -19.27 0.03
N ALA A 14 -16.09 -18.90 -0.82
CA ALA A 14 -16.06 -17.66 -1.59
C ALA A 14 -16.06 -16.43 -0.69
N SER A 15 -16.87 -16.44 0.38
CA SER A 15 -16.90 -15.35 1.36
C SER A 15 -15.57 -15.19 2.07
N THR A 16 -14.91 -16.29 2.41
CA THR A 16 -13.60 -16.27 3.07
C THR A 16 -12.53 -15.62 2.16
N LEU A 17 -12.55 -15.92 0.85
CA LEU A 17 -11.64 -15.32 -0.12
C LEU A 17 -11.87 -13.81 -0.26
N LEU A 18 -13.13 -13.36 -0.28
CA LEU A 18 -13.46 -11.94 -0.34
C LEU A 18 -12.94 -11.20 0.90
N PHE A 19 -13.12 -11.76 2.09
CA PHE A 19 -12.60 -11.18 3.33
C PHE A 19 -11.08 -11.09 3.32
N ALA A 20 -10.39 -12.09 2.79
CA ALA A 20 -8.92 -12.07 2.70
C ALA A 20 -8.44 -10.92 1.80
N SER A 21 -9.08 -10.70 0.63
CA SER A 21 -8.74 -9.60 -0.27
C SER A 21 -9.02 -8.25 0.36
N CYS A 22 -10.16 -8.07 1.01
CA CYS A 22 -10.49 -6.84 1.74
C CYS A 22 -9.51 -6.59 2.89
N GLY A 23 -9.08 -7.65 3.57
CA GLY A 23 -8.10 -7.56 4.65
C GLY A 23 -6.75 -7.08 4.16
N GLN A 24 -6.29 -7.54 3.00
CA GLN A 24 -5.04 -7.10 2.40
C GLN A 24 -5.08 -5.64 2.00
N GLN A 25 -6.16 -5.20 1.34
CA GLN A 25 -6.36 -3.81 0.97
C GLN A 25 -6.33 -2.92 2.22
N HIS A 26 -7.06 -3.28 3.24
CA HIS A 26 -7.13 -2.52 4.48
C HIS A 26 -5.77 -2.45 5.16
N LYS A 27 -5.07 -3.57 5.24
CA LYS A 27 -3.73 -3.62 5.85
C LYS A 27 -2.75 -2.72 5.11
N ALA A 28 -2.76 -2.76 3.78
CA ALA A 28 -1.91 -1.90 2.96
C ALA A 28 -2.22 -0.42 3.20
N GLU A 29 -3.49 -0.05 3.22
CA GLU A 29 -3.91 1.33 3.50
C GLU A 29 -3.45 1.80 4.88
N GLN A 30 -3.53 0.94 5.90
CA GLN A 30 -3.05 1.28 7.23
C GLN A 30 -1.55 1.52 7.26
N GLN A 31 -0.77 0.70 6.55
CA GLN A 31 0.69 0.89 6.47
C GLN A 31 1.05 2.18 5.76
N VAL A 32 0.35 2.52 4.68
CA VAL A 32 0.58 3.78 3.96
C VAL A 32 0.20 4.98 4.84
N LYS A 33 -0.91 4.91 5.55
CA LYS A 33 -1.32 5.99 6.47
C LYS A 33 -0.28 6.21 7.56
N ALA A 34 0.23 5.15 8.16
CA ALA A 34 1.28 5.23 9.17
C ALA A 34 2.56 5.84 8.60
N PHE A 35 2.95 5.44 7.40
CA PHE A 35 4.12 5.98 6.71
C PHE A 35 3.97 7.48 6.45
N ILE A 36 2.79 7.92 6.01
CA ILE A 36 2.51 9.34 5.76
C ILE A 36 2.57 10.13 7.06
N ASP A 37 1.93 9.64 8.12
CA ASP A 37 1.90 10.33 9.41
C ASP A 37 3.31 10.50 9.99
N GLU A 38 4.20 9.55 9.74
CA GLU A 38 5.58 9.60 10.23
C GLU A 38 6.49 10.46 9.36
N ASN A 39 6.31 10.43 8.04
CA ASN A 39 7.30 10.95 7.09
C ASN A 39 6.86 12.15 6.27
N MET A 40 5.59 12.47 6.22
CA MET A 40 5.09 13.66 5.52
C MET A 40 5.02 14.83 6.51
N GLU A 41 5.68 15.93 6.18
CA GLU A 41 5.74 17.09 7.07
C GLU A 41 4.40 17.80 7.22
N VAL A 42 3.53 17.67 6.22
CA VAL A 42 2.23 18.34 6.16
C VAL A 42 1.06 17.34 6.19
N ALA A 43 1.25 16.21 6.88
CA ALA A 43 0.23 15.15 6.90
C ALA A 43 -1.14 15.62 7.39
N ASP A 44 -1.19 16.58 8.28
CA ASP A 44 -2.42 17.16 8.80
C ASP A 44 -3.04 18.21 7.87
N GLU A 45 -2.31 18.66 6.85
CA GLU A 45 -2.78 19.67 5.90
C GLU A 45 -3.34 19.05 4.60
N ILE A 46 -3.25 17.76 4.42
CA ILE A 46 -3.80 17.09 3.23
C ILE A 46 -5.21 16.61 3.48
N SER A 47 -6.01 16.56 2.41
CA SER A 47 -7.40 16.10 2.45
C SER A 47 -7.70 15.26 1.21
N GLY A 48 -8.91 14.70 1.14
CA GLY A 48 -9.36 13.97 -0.02
C GLY A 48 -8.51 12.75 -0.34
N ARG A 49 -8.02 12.05 0.68
CA ARG A 49 -7.22 10.84 0.47
C ARG A 49 -8.06 9.76 -0.22
N ASP A 50 -7.58 9.29 -1.35
CA ASP A 50 -8.27 8.29 -2.15
C ASP A 50 -7.28 7.21 -2.57
N PHE A 51 -7.52 5.97 -2.11
CA PHE A 51 -6.67 4.83 -2.40
C PHE A 51 -7.21 4.07 -3.60
N ALA A 52 -6.33 3.72 -4.54
CA ALA A 52 -6.66 2.80 -5.62
C ALA A 52 -6.61 1.36 -5.10
N ASP A 53 -6.99 0.42 -5.96
CA ASP A 53 -6.93 -1.00 -5.61
C ASP A 53 -5.47 -1.44 -5.44
N LEU A 54 -5.23 -2.27 -4.42
CA LEU A 54 -3.93 -2.86 -4.16
C LEU A 54 -3.52 -3.75 -5.32
N GLY A 55 -2.32 -3.55 -5.84
CA GLY A 55 -1.76 -4.36 -6.92
C GLY A 55 -0.49 -5.06 -6.49
N THR A 56 -0.07 -6.03 -7.30
CA THR A 56 1.21 -6.71 -7.11
C THR A 56 2.12 -6.38 -8.28
N THR A 57 3.41 -6.24 -8.01
CA THR A 57 4.42 -6.02 -9.03
C THR A 57 5.48 -7.08 -8.92
N ARG A 58 6.12 -7.38 -10.04
CA ARG A 58 7.27 -8.30 -10.06
C ARG A 58 8.41 -7.68 -9.27
N HIS A 59 9.42 -8.49 -9.01
CA HIS A 59 10.60 -8.05 -8.30
C HIS A 59 11.14 -6.72 -8.86
N ILE A 60 11.34 -5.77 -7.96
CA ILE A 60 11.98 -4.50 -8.29
C ILE A 60 13.42 -4.59 -7.81
N SER A 61 14.36 -4.19 -8.67
CA SER A 61 15.78 -4.29 -8.34
C SER A 61 16.15 -3.40 -7.14
N ASP A 62 17.16 -3.81 -6.40
CA ASP A 62 17.69 -3.02 -5.29
C ASP A 62 18.13 -1.62 -5.75
N SER A 63 18.69 -1.52 -6.96
CA SER A 63 19.08 -0.24 -7.53
C SER A 63 17.90 0.71 -7.70
N LEU A 64 16.78 0.20 -8.18
CA LEU A 64 15.58 1.02 -8.35
C LEU A 64 14.99 1.45 -7.00
N ILE A 65 15.00 0.55 -6.03
CA ILE A 65 14.58 0.88 -4.66
C ILE A 65 15.45 2.01 -4.10
N ASP A 66 16.76 1.93 -4.29
CA ASP A 66 17.68 2.99 -3.86
C ASP A 66 17.37 4.31 -4.53
N VAL A 67 17.11 4.31 -5.84
CA VAL A 67 16.74 5.53 -6.58
C VAL A 67 15.48 6.16 -5.98
N MET A 68 14.45 5.37 -5.73
CA MET A 68 13.21 5.87 -5.15
C MET A 68 13.42 6.42 -3.74
N ARG A 69 14.21 5.72 -2.91
CA ARG A 69 14.51 6.15 -1.55
C ARG A 69 15.28 7.47 -1.50
N HIS A 70 16.17 7.70 -2.46
CA HIS A 70 16.94 8.93 -2.56
C HIS A 70 16.14 10.09 -3.15
N ARG A 71 15.29 9.80 -4.11
CA ARG A 71 14.52 10.83 -4.79
C ARG A 71 13.54 11.52 -3.85
N GLY A 72 12.82 10.74 -3.04
CA GLY A 72 11.77 11.27 -2.18
C GLY A 72 10.66 11.97 -2.95
N ALA A 73 9.96 12.88 -2.29
CA ALA A 73 8.90 13.69 -2.87
C ALA A 73 8.77 15.01 -2.10
N PRO A 74 8.19 16.07 -2.72
CA PRO A 74 8.24 17.43 -2.17
C PRO A 74 7.67 17.61 -0.76
N LEU A 75 6.62 16.89 -0.38
CA LEU A 75 5.97 17.07 0.92
C LEU A 75 6.51 16.15 2.01
N PHE A 76 7.46 15.30 1.65
CA PHE A 76 8.01 14.30 2.58
C PHE A 76 9.36 14.77 3.12
N LYS A 77 9.72 14.23 4.28
CA LYS A 77 11.05 14.45 4.86
C LYS A 77 12.13 14.05 3.88
N LYS A 78 13.24 14.75 3.90
CA LYS A 78 14.37 14.45 3.00
C LYS A 78 15.06 13.14 3.36
N GLN A 79 15.12 12.83 4.65
CA GLN A 79 15.73 11.60 5.13
C GLN A 79 14.68 10.74 5.81
N ILE A 80 14.31 9.67 5.16
CA ILE A 80 13.33 8.71 5.66
C ILE A 80 14.07 7.45 6.04
N SER A 81 13.76 6.93 7.23
CA SER A 81 14.33 5.68 7.70
C SER A 81 13.50 4.51 7.16
N TYR A 82 14.14 3.66 6.39
CA TYR A 82 13.51 2.46 5.85
C TYR A 82 14.13 1.22 6.49
N GLY A 83 13.39 0.12 6.45
CA GLY A 83 13.92 -1.19 6.81
C GLY A 83 14.83 -1.76 5.72
N ALA A 84 15.22 -3.01 5.87
CA ALA A 84 16.03 -3.72 4.87
C ALA A 84 15.30 -3.76 3.52
N LYS A 85 16.09 -3.83 2.44
CA LYS A 85 15.49 -4.01 1.12
C LYS A 85 14.84 -5.37 1.04
N PRO A 86 13.60 -5.44 0.54
CA PRO A 86 12.89 -6.70 0.45
C PRO A 86 13.43 -7.56 -0.70
N SER A 87 13.24 -8.87 -0.59
CA SER A 87 13.45 -9.80 -1.69
C SER A 87 12.10 -10.27 -2.21
N GLY A 88 12.00 -10.52 -3.52
CA GLY A 88 10.79 -11.02 -4.14
C GLY A 88 9.84 -9.94 -4.62
N ASP A 89 8.60 -10.35 -4.85
CA ASP A 89 7.57 -9.45 -5.38
C ASP A 89 7.06 -8.49 -4.31
N LEU A 90 6.61 -7.33 -4.76
CA LEU A 90 6.07 -6.31 -3.88
C LEU A 90 4.61 -6.05 -4.19
N TYR A 91 3.91 -5.49 -3.21
CA TYR A 91 2.63 -4.85 -3.45
C TYR A 91 2.86 -3.38 -3.76
N TYR A 92 1.93 -2.78 -4.49
CA TYR A 92 1.91 -1.34 -4.65
C TYR A 92 0.51 -0.79 -4.38
N LEU A 93 0.46 0.39 -3.80
CA LEU A 93 -0.77 1.10 -3.49
C LEU A 93 -0.62 2.55 -3.88
N ARG A 94 -1.52 3.01 -4.73
CA ARG A 94 -1.52 4.39 -5.19
C ARG A 94 -2.52 5.19 -4.36
N MET A 95 -2.12 6.39 -3.94
CA MET A 95 -2.98 7.30 -3.22
C MET A 95 -2.95 8.67 -3.87
N SER A 96 -4.13 9.25 -4.12
CA SER A 96 -4.26 10.64 -4.49
C SER A 96 -4.74 11.45 -3.27
N TYR A 97 -4.41 12.72 -3.24
CA TYR A 97 -4.78 13.61 -2.13
C TYR A 97 -4.70 15.06 -2.60
N ILE A 98 -5.25 15.96 -1.78
CA ILE A 98 -5.30 17.37 -2.08
C ILE A 98 -4.47 18.14 -1.04
N HIS A 99 -3.59 19.01 -1.54
CA HIS A 99 -2.81 19.93 -0.70
C HIS A 99 -2.87 21.32 -1.32
N LYS A 100 -3.39 22.28 -0.57
CA LYS A 100 -3.52 23.69 -1.03
C LYS A 100 -4.18 23.82 -2.39
N GLY A 101 -5.24 23.05 -2.63
CA GLY A 101 -5.99 23.07 -3.87
C GLY A 101 -5.43 22.22 -5.01
N ASP A 102 -4.21 21.72 -4.88
CA ASP A 102 -3.58 20.86 -5.88
C ASP A 102 -3.83 19.40 -5.59
N THR A 103 -4.15 18.62 -6.62
CA THR A 103 -4.27 17.17 -6.52
C THR A 103 -2.91 16.54 -6.77
N LEU A 104 -2.44 15.77 -5.80
CA LEU A 104 -1.16 15.07 -5.88
C LEU A 104 -1.38 13.56 -5.80
N GLN A 105 -0.41 12.80 -6.23
CA GLN A 105 -0.48 11.35 -6.24
C GLN A 105 0.88 10.74 -5.96
N ASN A 106 0.90 9.72 -5.11
CA ASN A 106 2.09 8.93 -4.85
C ASN A 106 1.77 7.45 -4.98
N THR A 107 2.77 6.66 -5.34
CA THR A 107 2.69 5.20 -5.36
C THR A 107 3.61 4.67 -4.28
N PHE A 108 3.05 3.86 -3.39
CA PHE A 108 3.78 3.26 -2.27
C PHE A 108 4.01 1.78 -2.55
N TYR A 109 5.23 1.33 -2.35
CA TYR A 109 5.60 -0.08 -2.50
C TYR A 109 5.75 -0.70 -1.13
N LEU A 110 5.13 -1.87 -0.95
CA LEU A 110 5.10 -2.57 0.33
C LEU A 110 5.69 -3.97 0.16
N ASP A 111 6.24 -4.48 1.25
CA ASP A 111 6.77 -5.85 1.26
C ASP A 111 5.67 -6.88 1.07
N SER A 112 6.06 -8.13 0.80
CA SER A 112 5.12 -9.20 0.50
C SER A 112 4.19 -9.55 1.66
N GLU A 113 4.53 -9.17 2.87
CA GLU A 113 3.73 -9.43 4.06
C GLU A 113 2.90 -8.21 4.48
N LEU A 114 2.97 -7.10 3.72
CA LEU A 114 2.25 -5.85 3.97
C LEU A 114 2.55 -5.29 5.37
N GLN A 115 3.81 -5.37 5.80
CA GLN A 115 4.22 -4.90 7.10
C GLN A 115 4.80 -3.51 7.08
N GLU A 116 5.39 -3.09 5.96
CA GLU A 116 6.00 -1.76 5.86
C GLU A 116 6.05 -1.26 4.42
N VAL A 117 6.13 0.06 4.29
CA VAL A 117 6.44 0.72 3.02
C VAL A 117 7.94 0.66 2.82
N VAL A 118 8.37 0.10 1.69
CA VAL A 118 9.80 -0.10 1.40
C VAL A 118 10.36 0.96 0.47
N ALA A 119 9.51 1.64 -0.28
CA ALA A 119 9.87 2.74 -1.17
C ALA A 119 8.60 3.44 -1.64
N PHE A 120 8.73 4.62 -2.25
CA PHE A 120 7.61 5.31 -2.88
C PHE A 120 8.10 6.27 -3.97
N LYS A 121 7.18 6.70 -4.80
CA LYS A 121 7.44 7.71 -5.83
C LYS A 121 6.22 8.60 -6.07
#